data_96d03d5a546cbd343bb49120d7cf0340
#
_entry.id   96d03d5a546cbd343bb49120d7cf0340
#
_cell.length_a   1.000
_cell.length_b   1.000
_cell.length_c   1.000
_cell.angle_alpha   90.00
_cell.angle_beta   90.00
_cell.angle_gamma   90.00
#
_symmetry.space_group_name_H-M   'P 1'
#
loop_
_entity.id
_entity.type
_entity.pdbx_description
1 polymer ?
#
loop_
_entity_poly.entity_id
_entity_poly.type
_entity_poly.pdbx_seq_one_letter_code
_entity_poly.pdbx_strand_id
1 'polypeptide(L)'
;MEEIDNTILDSMFRLTLNERLLNNNDFIENKIDVLKNSIDCYKTEQNSLMLLKSNFLLALLYGIQGFSEKMKEYILISCKYIDQCLPKDYKFLARFYSQIAILSLKNEDINKANLYMDKFNLICDDNCIVEEIIFKSQLIYIKASKCIESSVIIKEIEALYIKVKEINDFNCKKIYFFIIGKIYFLFLDDALIAKVNFLKARKYADLLKDMEVSSLCNIKIGECECSFENYECSMEYFNEVISNKKYRNVNIIQKYRASNNITKILIKTKNYSVAINNLAKSEVYLEKIKNQSLKEVEKFDLFINLAMYYAKSNEKSFEQSICYLDRAKNILNTIKNIEEYTMYTLEVIYHQAKIYYIFEDYENSLNTNKKLLEKSKNALNYNYVKLAYKNIYLCFEKIQDYEMSMKYFKMYYELKMMYIKARNRNYIDSLNYRHEYIEKEINNMRKVKLDLDKKKYIDHLTSAYNRAFLNDFLEKQEVSEYSTVFMIDVDYFKKYNDAYGHYNGDIALKNITIIIKKYLKKDMLMIRYGGEEFLILSICKDYKKSKIFGRKLCRIVKKFLNNNLTVSIGIDTCKNSSIDIREIIENADKALYKAKQSGRNRCLHYHDFKNF
;
A
#
# COMPACT_ATOMS: atom_id res chain seq x y z
N MET A 1 -4.31 -26.87 8.47
CA MET A 1 -3.09 -26.19 7.99
C MET A 1 -3.32 -24.68 7.80
N GLU A 2 -4.29 -24.27 7.03
CA GLU A 2 -4.60 -22.85 6.76
C GLU A 2 -4.89 -22.04 8.03
N GLU A 3 -5.56 -22.62 9.02
CA GLU A 3 -5.84 -21.97 10.31
C GLU A 3 -4.55 -21.71 11.12
N ILE A 4 -3.59 -22.65 11.11
CA ILE A 4 -2.29 -22.46 11.77
C ILE A 4 -1.51 -21.36 11.07
N ASP A 5 -1.47 -21.35 9.73
CA ASP A 5 -0.74 -20.36 8.94
C ASP A 5 -1.30 -18.95 9.13
N ASN A 6 -2.62 -18.80 9.20
CA ASN A 6 -3.26 -17.51 9.48
C ASN A 6 -2.99 -17.06 10.92
N THR A 7 -2.97 -17.98 11.88
CA THR A 7 -2.63 -17.67 13.27
C THR A 7 -1.16 -17.27 13.43
N ILE A 8 -0.25 -17.89 12.68
CA ILE A 8 1.17 -17.48 12.64
C ILE A 8 1.30 -16.05 12.17
N LEU A 9 0.65 -15.68 11.05
CA LEU A 9 0.72 -14.34 10.50
C LEU A 9 0.20 -13.28 11.47
N ASP A 10 -0.95 -13.54 12.10
CA ASP A 10 -1.53 -12.66 13.13
C ASP A 10 -0.63 -12.55 14.37
N SER A 11 -0.03 -13.66 14.80
CA SER A 11 0.91 -13.67 15.93
C SER A 11 2.20 -12.91 15.64
N MET A 12 2.73 -13.01 14.42
CA MET A 12 3.89 -12.21 13.96
C MET A 12 3.56 -10.71 13.98
N PHE A 13 2.39 -10.35 13.50
CA PHE A 13 1.92 -8.96 13.53
C PHE A 13 1.83 -8.42 14.95
N ARG A 14 1.21 -9.17 15.87
CA ARG A 14 1.08 -8.80 17.29
C ARG A 14 2.43 -8.65 17.97
N LEU A 15 3.36 -9.58 17.71
CA LEU A 15 4.70 -9.55 18.27
C LEU A 15 5.53 -8.35 17.74
N THR A 16 5.35 -8.01 16.47
CA THR A 16 6.07 -6.89 15.85
C THR A 16 5.67 -5.55 16.44
N LEU A 17 4.37 -5.40 16.66
CA LEU A 17 3.82 -4.14 17.17
C LEU A 17 4.17 -3.88 18.63
N ASN A 18 4.66 -4.90 19.36
CA ASN A 18 4.82 -4.82 20.81
C ASN A 18 3.52 -4.37 21.52
N GLU A 19 2.36 -4.59 20.86
CA GLU A 19 1.07 -4.13 21.37
C GLU A 19 0.49 -5.16 22.31
N ARG A 20 0.74 -4.96 23.59
CA ARG A 20 0.12 -5.73 24.69
C ARG A 20 -1.42 -5.70 24.64
N LEU A 21 -1.98 -4.79 23.86
CA LEU A 21 -3.41 -4.59 23.63
C LEU A 21 -4.13 -5.77 22.99
N LEU A 22 -3.42 -6.57 22.21
CA LEU A 22 -3.99 -7.66 21.44
C LEU A 22 -3.99 -9.00 22.22
N ASN A 23 -3.57 -8.99 23.49
CA ASN A 23 -3.44 -10.19 24.29
C ASN A 23 -4.75 -10.52 25.02
N ASN A 24 -5.59 -11.32 24.39
CA ASN A 24 -6.63 -12.05 25.10
C ASN A 24 -5.99 -13.31 25.70
N ASN A 25 -5.56 -13.23 26.97
CA ASN A 25 -4.81 -14.31 27.62
C ASN A 25 -5.53 -15.64 27.62
N ASP A 26 -6.83 -15.66 27.89
CA ASP A 26 -7.59 -16.91 27.92
C ASP A 26 -7.56 -17.63 26.56
N PHE A 27 -7.62 -16.87 25.46
CA PHE A 27 -7.53 -17.42 24.11
C PHE A 27 -6.11 -17.91 23.79
N ILE A 28 -5.09 -17.17 24.21
CA ILE A 28 -3.68 -17.54 23.99
C ILE A 28 -3.31 -18.77 24.82
N GLU A 29 -3.70 -18.85 26.10
CA GLU A 29 -3.45 -19.97 26.96
C GLU A 29 -4.13 -21.24 26.45
N ASN A 30 -5.40 -21.18 26.07
CA ASN A 30 -6.09 -22.30 25.44
C ASN A 30 -5.39 -22.76 24.15
N LYS A 31 -4.93 -21.84 23.31
CA LYS A 31 -4.18 -22.21 22.10
C LYS A 31 -2.83 -22.86 22.42
N ILE A 32 -2.11 -22.37 23.41
CA ILE A 32 -0.86 -22.97 23.87
C ILE A 32 -1.08 -24.42 24.32
N ASP A 33 -2.11 -24.68 25.11
CA ASP A 33 -2.41 -26.02 25.59
C ASP A 33 -2.85 -26.97 24.48
N VAL A 34 -3.70 -26.52 23.58
CA VAL A 34 -4.09 -27.28 22.37
C VAL A 34 -2.87 -27.62 21.50
N LEU A 35 -1.97 -26.66 21.29
CA LEU A 35 -0.76 -26.89 20.49
C LEU A 35 0.21 -27.86 21.14
N LYS A 36 0.38 -27.81 22.48
CA LYS A 36 1.22 -28.77 23.22
C LYS A 36 0.70 -30.18 23.06
N ASN A 37 -0.61 -30.39 23.24
CA ASN A 37 -1.23 -31.70 23.08
C ASN A 37 -1.09 -32.20 21.61
N SER A 38 -1.24 -31.32 20.63
CA SER A 38 -1.09 -31.66 19.20
C SER A 38 0.35 -32.03 18.83
N ILE A 39 1.35 -31.42 19.47
CA ILE A 39 2.78 -31.71 19.22
C ILE A 39 3.09 -33.18 19.55
N ASP A 40 2.53 -33.74 20.61
CA ASP A 40 2.78 -35.12 20.97
C ASP A 40 2.17 -36.10 19.96
N CYS A 41 0.99 -35.79 19.39
CA CYS A 41 0.44 -36.52 18.26
C CYS A 41 1.37 -36.42 17.00
N TYR A 42 1.84 -35.24 16.67
CA TYR A 42 2.71 -35.05 15.50
C TYR A 42 4.08 -35.72 15.65
N LYS A 43 4.60 -35.90 16.88
CA LYS A 43 5.80 -36.69 17.16
C LYS A 43 5.58 -38.17 16.84
N THR A 44 4.42 -38.74 17.25
CA THR A 44 4.08 -40.12 16.94
C THR A 44 3.87 -40.37 15.46
N GLU A 45 3.33 -39.41 14.74
CA GLU A 45 3.11 -39.44 13.29
C GLU A 45 4.38 -39.13 12.46
N GLN A 46 5.48 -38.75 13.09
CA GLN A 46 6.73 -38.29 12.45
C GLN A 46 6.51 -37.13 11.45
N ASN A 47 5.53 -36.24 11.72
CA ASN A 47 5.18 -35.13 10.83
C ASN A 47 6.05 -33.90 11.13
N SER A 48 7.24 -33.87 10.54
CA SER A 48 8.23 -32.80 10.75
C SER A 48 7.71 -31.39 10.41
N LEU A 49 6.87 -31.24 9.39
CA LEU A 49 6.31 -29.94 9.00
C LEU A 49 5.34 -29.41 10.05
N MET A 50 4.45 -30.26 10.57
CA MET A 50 3.51 -29.85 11.61
C MET A 50 4.22 -29.60 12.93
N LEU A 51 5.28 -30.34 13.25
CA LEU A 51 6.14 -30.07 14.41
C LEU A 51 6.84 -28.72 14.28
N LEU A 52 7.39 -28.40 13.11
CA LEU A 52 7.99 -27.11 12.83
C LEU A 52 6.98 -25.96 13.03
N LYS A 53 5.82 -26.03 12.36
CA LYS A 53 4.77 -24.99 12.43
C LYS A 53 4.24 -24.80 13.86
N SER A 54 3.95 -25.87 14.56
CA SER A 54 3.38 -25.81 15.91
C SER A 54 4.37 -25.26 16.93
N ASN A 55 5.63 -25.68 16.89
CA ASN A 55 6.66 -25.13 17.77
C ASN A 55 6.95 -23.66 17.46
N PHE A 56 6.98 -23.27 16.19
CA PHE A 56 7.14 -21.86 15.83
C PHE A 56 5.96 -21.01 16.31
N LEU A 57 4.73 -21.49 16.17
CA LEU A 57 3.56 -20.79 16.69
C LEU A 57 3.60 -20.66 18.22
N LEU A 58 4.02 -21.72 18.95
CA LEU A 58 4.26 -21.63 20.38
C LEU A 58 5.30 -20.57 20.73
N ALA A 59 6.39 -20.50 19.98
CA ALA A 59 7.41 -19.46 20.19
C ALA A 59 6.81 -18.05 20.06
N LEU A 60 6.01 -17.82 19.02
CA LEU A 60 5.34 -16.52 18.82
C LEU A 60 4.35 -16.21 19.95
N LEU A 61 3.54 -17.17 20.38
CA LEU A 61 2.56 -17.00 21.48
C LEU A 61 3.26 -16.69 22.81
N TYR A 62 4.35 -17.38 23.14
CA TYR A 62 5.15 -17.07 24.33
C TYR A 62 5.82 -15.69 24.23
N GLY A 63 6.27 -15.30 23.01
CA GLY A 63 6.79 -13.95 22.78
C GLY A 63 5.75 -12.86 23.03
N ILE A 64 4.52 -13.07 22.57
CA ILE A 64 3.39 -12.17 22.82
C ILE A 64 3.10 -12.04 24.32
N GLN A 65 3.18 -13.13 25.07
CA GLN A 65 3.00 -13.13 26.53
C GLN A 65 4.20 -12.52 27.30
N GLY A 66 5.31 -12.20 26.62
CA GLY A 66 6.52 -11.66 27.25
C GLY A 66 7.47 -12.72 27.83
N PHE A 67 7.24 -14.01 27.58
CA PHE A 67 8.12 -15.10 28.03
C PHE A 67 9.29 -15.30 27.06
N SER A 68 10.26 -14.39 27.07
CA SER A 68 11.38 -14.37 26.10
C SER A 68 12.22 -15.64 26.10
N GLU A 69 12.45 -16.27 27.25
CA GLU A 69 13.23 -17.51 27.34
C GLU A 69 12.51 -18.69 26.70
N LYS A 70 11.22 -18.86 26.98
CA LYS A 70 10.41 -19.90 26.32
C LYS A 70 10.30 -19.66 24.81
N MET A 71 10.15 -18.41 24.39
CA MET A 71 10.17 -18.07 22.96
C MET A 71 11.47 -18.54 22.30
N LYS A 72 12.63 -18.26 22.90
CA LYS A 72 13.93 -18.69 22.37
C LYS A 72 14.05 -20.22 22.31
N GLU A 73 13.60 -20.91 23.37
CA GLU A 73 13.58 -22.37 23.43
C GLU A 73 12.79 -22.98 22.26
N TYR A 74 11.55 -22.54 22.06
CA TYR A 74 10.70 -23.07 20.99
C TYR A 74 11.18 -22.66 19.59
N ILE A 75 11.85 -21.53 19.41
CA ILE A 75 12.57 -21.20 18.15
C ILE A 75 13.67 -22.21 17.89
N LEU A 76 14.49 -22.55 18.89
CA LEU A 76 15.56 -23.54 18.73
C LEU A 76 15.02 -24.93 18.40
N ILE A 77 13.92 -25.34 19.03
CA ILE A 77 13.24 -26.61 18.71
C ILE A 77 12.74 -26.57 17.26
N SER A 78 12.14 -25.47 16.82
CA SER A 78 11.66 -25.30 15.45
C SER A 78 12.81 -25.43 14.44
N CYS A 79 13.97 -24.82 14.72
CA CYS A 79 15.14 -24.90 13.84
C CYS A 79 15.64 -26.35 13.61
N LYS A 80 15.42 -27.28 14.56
CA LYS A 80 15.82 -28.69 14.39
C LYS A 80 15.01 -29.41 13.32
N TYR A 81 13.78 -28.98 13.07
CA TYR A 81 12.90 -29.61 12.07
C TYR A 81 13.00 -28.98 10.69
N ILE A 82 13.68 -27.84 10.55
CA ILE A 82 13.71 -27.09 9.28
C ILE A 82 14.44 -27.87 8.17
N ASP A 83 15.55 -28.52 8.53
CA ASP A 83 16.37 -29.29 7.58
C ASP A 83 15.70 -30.64 7.20
N GLN A 84 14.71 -31.08 7.98
CA GLN A 84 13.92 -32.28 7.72
C GLN A 84 12.68 -32.01 6.86
N CYS A 85 12.30 -30.74 6.71
CA CYS A 85 11.16 -30.35 5.90
C CYS A 85 11.62 -30.10 4.46
N LEU A 86 11.09 -30.87 3.50
CA LEU A 86 11.27 -30.60 2.08
C LEU A 86 10.73 -29.19 1.75
N PRO A 87 11.35 -28.43 0.83
CA PRO A 87 11.02 -27.04 0.52
C PRO A 87 9.70 -26.89 -0.26
N LYS A 88 8.59 -27.41 0.29
CA LYS A 88 7.27 -27.35 -0.37
C LYS A 88 6.40 -26.19 0.10
N ASP A 89 6.71 -25.57 1.25
CA ASP A 89 5.91 -24.48 1.83
C ASP A 89 6.76 -23.20 1.93
N TYR A 90 7.06 -22.62 0.77
CA TYR A 90 7.86 -21.39 0.68
C TYR A 90 7.28 -20.23 1.49
N LYS A 91 5.95 -20.10 1.54
CA LYS A 91 5.28 -19.02 2.32
C LYS A 91 5.54 -19.14 3.81
N PHE A 92 5.43 -20.36 4.33
CA PHE A 92 5.73 -20.58 5.75
C PHE A 92 7.22 -20.35 6.05
N LEU A 93 8.12 -20.85 5.20
CA LEU A 93 9.57 -20.63 5.38
C LEU A 93 9.92 -19.14 5.29
N ALA A 94 9.29 -18.38 4.40
CA ALA A 94 9.47 -16.93 4.32
C ALA A 94 9.04 -16.26 5.63
N ARG A 95 7.89 -16.63 6.20
CA ARG A 95 7.42 -16.14 7.51
C ARG A 95 8.40 -16.49 8.63
N PHE A 96 8.89 -17.72 8.64
CA PHE A 96 9.83 -18.21 9.64
C PHE A 96 11.15 -17.44 9.58
N TYR A 97 11.77 -17.34 8.42
CA TYR A 97 13.06 -16.65 8.27
C TYR A 97 12.94 -15.15 8.53
N SER A 98 11.89 -14.50 8.02
CA SER A 98 11.64 -13.08 8.28
C SER A 98 11.51 -12.78 9.77
N GLN A 99 10.78 -13.63 10.51
CA GLN A 99 10.56 -13.40 11.94
C GLN A 99 11.84 -13.62 12.76
N ILE A 100 12.64 -14.62 12.41
CA ILE A 100 13.94 -14.82 13.10
C ILE A 100 14.89 -13.66 12.80
N ALA A 101 14.92 -13.17 11.57
CA ALA A 101 15.71 -11.99 11.21
C ALA A 101 15.29 -10.76 12.04
N ILE A 102 13.99 -10.50 12.15
CA ILE A 102 13.42 -9.41 12.96
C ILE A 102 13.80 -9.54 14.44
N LEU A 103 13.64 -10.71 15.02
CA LEU A 103 14.00 -10.96 16.42
C LEU A 103 15.50 -10.83 16.67
N SER A 104 16.33 -11.28 15.72
CA SER A 104 17.79 -11.12 15.81
C SER A 104 18.20 -9.65 15.75
N LEU A 105 17.57 -8.84 14.88
CA LEU A 105 17.80 -7.38 14.82
C LEU A 105 17.41 -6.67 16.11
N LYS A 106 16.30 -7.08 16.75
CA LYS A 106 15.86 -6.55 18.05
C LYS A 106 16.84 -6.89 19.17
N ASN A 107 17.52 -8.04 19.09
CA ASN A 107 18.51 -8.49 20.05
C ASN A 107 19.96 -8.06 19.67
N GLU A 108 20.12 -7.20 18.66
CA GLU A 108 21.40 -6.70 18.17
C GLU A 108 22.36 -7.78 17.61
N ASP A 109 21.87 -8.99 17.34
CA ASP A 109 22.62 -10.05 16.66
C ASP A 109 22.57 -9.86 15.14
N ILE A 110 23.43 -8.95 14.65
CA ILE A 110 23.46 -8.55 13.23
C ILE A 110 23.85 -9.73 12.33
N ASN A 111 24.77 -10.58 12.76
CA ASN A 111 25.25 -11.71 11.96
C ASN A 111 24.12 -12.71 11.70
N LYS A 112 23.41 -13.08 12.75
CA LYS A 112 22.25 -13.97 12.66
C LYS A 112 21.10 -13.34 11.87
N ALA A 113 20.87 -12.04 12.03
CA ALA A 113 19.88 -11.32 11.26
C ALA A 113 20.18 -11.38 9.76
N ASN A 114 21.41 -11.07 9.35
CA ASN A 114 21.82 -11.11 7.94
C ASN A 114 21.68 -12.52 7.36
N LEU A 115 22.13 -13.56 8.08
CA LEU A 115 21.98 -14.94 7.65
C LEU A 115 20.52 -15.30 7.31
N TYR A 116 19.56 -14.90 8.16
CA TYR A 116 18.15 -15.21 7.91
C TYR A 116 17.50 -14.29 6.89
N MET A 117 17.99 -13.07 6.71
CA MET A 117 17.60 -12.19 5.61
C MET A 117 18.03 -12.77 4.25
N ASP A 118 19.25 -13.31 4.17
CA ASP A 118 19.73 -13.97 2.95
C ASP A 118 18.91 -15.23 2.63
N LYS A 119 18.61 -16.05 3.64
CA LYS A 119 17.72 -17.20 3.48
C LYS A 119 16.32 -16.80 3.03
N PHE A 120 15.77 -15.72 3.57
CA PHE A 120 14.48 -15.17 3.12
C PHE A 120 14.54 -14.75 1.64
N ASN A 121 15.56 -13.98 1.26
CA ASN A 121 15.72 -13.49 -0.11
C ASN A 121 15.89 -14.62 -1.14
N LEU A 122 16.53 -15.74 -0.74
CA LEU A 122 16.71 -16.90 -1.61
C LEU A 122 15.40 -17.63 -1.94
N ILE A 123 14.42 -17.59 -1.05
CA ILE A 123 13.14 -18.32 -1.22
C ILE A 123 11.98 -17.41 -1.62
N CYS A 124 12.14 -16.10 -1.47
CA CYS A 124 11.08 -15.12 -1.74
C CYS A 124 10.99 -14.87 -3.24
N ASP A 125 9.96 -15.42 -3.86
CA ASP A 125 9.56 -15.20 -5.24
C ASP A 125 8.24 -14.40 -5.33
N ASP A 126 7.68 -14.24 -6.52
CA ASP A 126 6.43 -13.53 -6.76
C ASP A 126 5.22 -14.14 -5.99
N ASN A 127 5.31 -15.41 -5.58
CA ASN A 127 4.26 -16.06 -4.79
C ASN A 127 4.30 -15.68 -3.30
N CYS A 128 5.40 -15.07 -2.83
CA CYS A 128 5.64 -14.64 -1.46
C CYS A 128 5.48 -13.12 -1.25
N ILE A 129 4.81 -12.41 -2.16
CA ILE A 129 4.69 -10.94 -2.12
C ILE A 129 4.07 -10.41 -0.82
N VAL A 130 3.15 -11.15 -0.21
CA VAL A 130 2.51 -10.79 1.08
C VAL A 130 3.54 -10.82 2.20
N GLU A 131 4.32 -11.90 2.27
CA GLU A 131 5.38 -12.11 3.25
C GLU A 131 6.48 -11.05 3.10
N GLU A 132 6.85 -10.72 1.85
CA GLU A 132 7.82 -9.66 1.55
C GLU A 132 7.35 -8.30 2.06
N ILE A 133 6.10 -7.93 1.81
CA ILE A 133 5.54 -6.65 2.25
C ILE A 133 5.54 -6.55 3.76
N ILE A 134 5.10 -7.60 4.46
CA ILE A 134 5.04 -7.60 5.91
C ILE A 134 6.46 -7.51 6.50
N PHE A 135 7.38 -8.31 5.99
CA PHE A 135 8.78 -8.30 6.44
C PHE A 135 9.43 -6.93 6.23
N LYS A 136 9.32 -6.36 5.03
CA LYS A 136 9.87 -5.03 4.74
C LYS A 136 9.24 -3.93 5.60
N SER A 137 7.93 -4.00 5.88
CA SER A 137 7.27 -3.05 6.79
C SER A 137 7.86 -3.12 8.20
N GLN A 138 8.15 -4.32 8.69
CA GLN A 138 8.77 -4.54 9.98
C GLN A 138 10.23 -4.04 10.02
N LEU A 139 11.00 -4.27 8.96
CA LEU A 139 12.36 -3.75 8.83
C LEU A 139 12.39 -2.22 8.83
N ILE A 140 11.47 -1.58 8.09
CA ILE A 140 11.33 -0.12 8.07
C ILE A 140 11.02 0.40 9.48
N TYR A 141 10.13 -0.29 10.22
CA TYR A 141 9.83 0.08 11.61
C TYR A 141 11.08 0.03 12.51
N ILE A 142 11.89 -1.04 12.42
CA ILE A 142 13.14 -1.16 13.19
C ILE A 142 14.15 -0.09 12.78
N LYS A 143 14.30 0.17 11.47
CA LYS A 143 15.17 1.24 10.98
C LYS A 143 14.75 2.61 11.51
N ALA A 144 13.45 2.88 11.52
CA ALA A 144 12.90 4.13 12.04
C ALA A 144 13.15 4.27 13.55
N SER A 145 13.03 3.19 14.33
CA SER A 145 13.31 3.21 15.77
C SER A 145 14.79 3.44 16.11
N LYS A 146 15.70 3.12 15.18
CA LYS A 146 17.14 3.35 15.32
C LYS A 146 17.60 4.71 14.75
N CYS A 147 16.68 5.64 14.56
CA CYS A 147 16.94 7.03 14.12
C CYS A 147 17.70 7.14 12.77
N ILE A 148 17.43 6.24 11.82
CA ILE A 148 17.91 6.38 10.45
C ILE A 148 17.24 7.59 9.79
N GLU A 149 17.94 8.22 8.86
CA GLU A 149 17.47 9.43 8.18
C GLU A 149 16.05 9.30 7.62
N SER A 150 15.18 10.25 7.98
CA SER A 150 13.76 10.21 7.64
C SER A 150 13.49 10.11 6.14
N SER A 151 14.35 10.73 5.32
CA SER A 151 14.26 10.69 3.85
C SER A 151 14.40 9.27 3.29
N VAL A 152 15.29 8.46 3.88
CA VAL A 152 15.50 7.06 3.50
C VAL A 152 14.27 6.23 3.89
N ILE A 153 13.78 6.42 5.12
CA ILE A 153 12.57 5.72 5.62
C ILE A 153 11.37 6.01 4.72
N ILE A 154 11.14 7.27 4.34
CA ILE A 154 10.02 7.67 3.49
C ILE A 154 10.12 7.04 2.09
N LYS A 155 11.31 7.03 1.48
CA LYS A 155 11.52 6.38 0.18
C LYS A 155 11.21 4.88 0.22
N GLU A 156 11.64 4.19 1.28
CA GLU A 156 11.34 2.76 1.44
C GLU A 156 9.82 2.51 1.63
N ILE A 157 9.13 3.37 2.40
CA ILE A 157 7.67 3.30 2.60
C ILE A 157 6.95 3.46 1.26
N GLU A 158 7.27 4.50 0.49
CA GLU A 158 6.59 4.78 -0.79
C GLU A 158 6.88 3.68 -1.84
N ALA A 159 8.10 3.16 -1.89
CA ALA A 159 8.44 2.03 -2.77
C ALA A 159 7.61 0.77 -2.41
N LEU A 160 7.44 0.51 -1.12
CA LEU A 160 6.65 -0.63 -0.66
C LEU A 160 5.15 -0.42 -0.89
N TYR A 161 4.66 0.82 -0.80
CA TYR A 161 3.26 1.18 -1.05
C TYR A 161 2.80 0.82 -2.46
N ILE A 162 3.68 0.91 -3.46
CA ILE A 162 3.38 0.51 -4.84
C ILE A 162 2.94 -0.96 -4.88
N LYS A 163 3.73 -1.85 -4.28
CA LYS A 163 3.40 -3.28 -4.20
C LYS A 163 2.09 -3.54 -3.44
N VAL A 164 1.85 -2.79 -2.35
CA VAL A 164 0.63 -2.92 -1.53
C VAL A 164 -0.63 -2.54 -2.30
N LYS A 165 -0.56 -1.60 -3.24
CA LYS A 165 -1.71 -1.25 -4.08
C LYS A 165 -2.16 -2.41 -4.97
N GLU A 166 -1.22 -3.16 -5.53
CA GLU A 166 -1.45 -4.20 -6.53
C GLU A 166 -2.02 -5.49 -5.94
N ILE A 167 -1.76 -5.78 -4.67
CA ILE A 167 -2.27 -6.99 -4.02
C ILE A 167 -3.73 -6.86 -3.61
N ASN A 168 -4.45 -7.99 -3.57
CA ASN A 168 -5.84 -8.05 -3.08
C ASN A 168 -5.97 -8.62 -1.66
N ASP A 169 -4.86 -8.85 -0.96
CA ASP A 169 -4.86 -9.36 0.41
C ASP A 169 -5.16 -8.24 1.42
N PHE A 170 -6.36 -8.25 2.00
CA PHE A 170 -6.81 -7.25 2.97
C PHE A 170 -6.08 -7.37 4.31
N ASN A 171 -5.63 -8.58 4.69
CA ASN A 171 -4.88 -8.76 5.92
C ASN A 171 -3.49 -8.12 5.83
N CYS A 172 -2.80 -8.33 4.71
CA CYS A 172 -1.55 -7.66 4.42
C CYS A 172 -1.71 -6.13 4.41
N LYS A 173 -2.75 -5.60 3.73
CA LYS A 173 -3.03 -4.15 3.71
C LYS A 173 -3.29 -3.60 5.11
N LYS A 174 -4.08 -4.29 5.94
CA LYS A 174 -4.33 -3.92 7.34
C LYS A 174 -3.03 -3.78 8.12
N ILE A 175 -2.16 -4.79 8.04
CA ILE A 175 -0.87 -4.84 8.73
C ILE A 175 0.05 -3.71 8.26
N TYR A 176 0.22 -3.56 6.95
CA TYR A 176 1.05 -2.51 6.37
C TYR A 176 0.63 -1.12 6.85
N PHE A 177 -0.62 -0.74 6.64
CA PHE A 177 -1.09 0.59 7.01
C PHE A 177 -0.99 0.86 8.51
N PHE A 178 -1.19 -0.16 9.34
CA PHE A 178 -1.04 0.01 10.77
C PHE A 178 0.42 0.26 11.18
N ILE A 179 1.37 -0.50 10.64
CA ILE A 179 2.81 -0.32 10.90
C ILE A 179 3.27 1.05 10.40
N ILE A 180 2.88 1.44 9.19
CA ILE A 180 3.26 2.74 8.62
C ILE A 180 2.65 3.89 9.44
N GLY A 181 1.39 3.77 9.89
CA GLY A 181 0.79 4.74 10.81
C GLY A 181 1.61 4.92 12.08
N LYS A 182 2.10 3.83 12.69
CA LYS A 182 2.99 3.90 13.88
C LYS A 182 4.33 4.58 13.55
N ILE A 183 4.93 4.29 12.40
CA ILE A 183 6.20 4.93 12.00
C ILE A 183 6.04 6.45 11.91
N TYR A 184 4.99 6.91 11.23
CA TYR A 184 4.72 8.34 11.10
C TYR A 184 4.40 8.99 12.45
N PHE A 185 3.67 8.30 13.32
CA PHE A 185 3.29 8.84 14.63
C PHE A 185 4.45 8.92 15.62
N LEU A 186 5.25 7.85 15.72
CA LEU A 186 6.27 7.70 16.77
C LEU A 186 7.63 8.28 16.38
N PHE A 187 8.02 8.15 15.11
CA PHE A 187 9.39 8.43 14.67
C PHE A 187 9.51 9.62 13.71
N LEU A 188 8.46 9.87 12.90
CA LEU A 188 8.46 10.96 11.92
C LEU A 188 7.70 12.20 12.38
N ASP A 189 7.09 12.16 13.59
CA ASP A 189 6.30 13.26 14.21
C ASP A 189 5.25 13.87 13.26
N ASP A 190 4.63 13.00 12.43
CA ASP A 190 3.59 13.40 11.48
C ASP A 190 2.26 12.71 11.80
N ALA A 191 1.52 13.31 12.74
CA ALA A 191 0.22 12.80 13.18
C ALA A 191 -0.84 12.82 12.06
N LEU A 192 -0.71 13.67 11.04
CA LEU A 192 -1.67 13.75 9.94
C LEU A 192 -1.57 12.53 9.02
N ILE A 193 -0.35 12.22 8.55
CA ILE A 193 -0.12 11.03 7.72
C ILE A 193 -0.38 9.77 8.54
N ALA A 194 -0.01 9.75 9.82
CA ALA A 194 -0.31 8.65 10.74
C ALA A 194 -1.81 8.38 10.81
N LYS A 195 -2.63 9.40 11.03
CA LYS A 195 -4.11 9.32 11.07
C LYS A 195 -4.66 8.70 9.77
N VAL A 196 -4.21 9.17 8.61
CA VAL A 196 -4.66 8.64 7.30
C VAL A 196 -4.35 7.14 7.19
N ASN A 197 -3.17 6.71 7.63
CA ASN A 197 -2.79 5.29 7.59
C ASN A 197 -3.62 4.47 8.59
N PHE A 198 -3.86 4.95 9.81
CA PHE A 198 -4.72 4.26 10.77
C PHE A 198 -6.17 4.16 10.29
N LEU A 199 -6.71 5.18 9.60
CA LEU A 199 -8.03 5.11 8.98
C LEU A 199 -8.09 4.02 7.89
N LYS A 200 -7.05 3.89 7.05
CA LYS A 200 -6.95 2.81 6.06
C LYS A 200 -6.85 1.43 6.75
N ALA A 201 -6.03 1.30 7.78
CA ALA A 201 -5.91 0.07 8.55
C ALA A 201 -7.24 -0.34 9.17
N ARG A 202 -7.99 0.62 9.77
CA ARG A 202 -9.34 0.42 10.33
C ARG A 202 -10.32 -0.08 9.26
N LYS A 203 -10.33 0.55 8.08
CA LYS A 203 -11.17 0.11 6.96
C LYS A 203 -10.96 -1.37 6.64
N TYR A 204 -9.71 -1.82 6.53
CA TYR A 204 -9.41 -3.22 6.23
C TYR A 204 -9.70 -4.16 7.42
N ALA A 205 -9.48 -3.70 8.66
CA ALA A 205 -9.88 -4.44 9.84
C ALA A 205 -11.40 -4.66 9.91
N ASP A 206 -12.18 -3.63 9.58
CA ASP A 206 -13.64 -3.70 9.51
C ASP A 206 -14.14 -4.67 8.44
N LEU A 207 -13.54 -4.66 7.26
CA LEU A 207 -13.86 -5.62 6.18
C LEU A 207 -13.56 -7.06 6.59
N LEU A 208 -12.51 -7.28 7.37
CA LEU A 208 -12.13 -8.59 7.90
C LEU A 208 -12.88 -8.97 9.19
N LYS A 209 -13.74 -8.09 9.71
CA LYS A 209 -14.40 -8.23 11.02
C LYS A 209 -13.41 -8.38 12.18
N ASP A 210 -12.21 -7.86 12.04
CA ASP A 210 -11.17 -7.83 13.07
C ASP A 210 -11.41 -6.63 14.00
N MET A 211 -12.32 -6.80 14.96
CA MET A 211 -12.74 -5.72 15.86
C MET A 211 -11.63 -5.30 16.82
N GLU A 212 -10.69 -6.18 17.12
CA GLU A 212 -9.53 -5.88 17.96
C GLU A 212 -8.62 -4.84 17.31
N VAL A 213 -8.23 -5.07 16.05
CA VAL A 213 -7.40 -4.10 15.31
C VAL A 213 -8.20 -2.85 14.97
N SER A 214 -9.50 -2.99 14.65
CA SER A 214 -10.36 -1.83 14.36
C SER A 214 -10.45 -0.87 15.57
N SER A 215 -10.67 -1.39 16.79
CA SER A 215 -10.71 -0.58 18.00
C SER A 215 -9.35 0.01 18.37
N LEU A 216 -8.26 -0.73 18.13
CA LEU A 216 -6.91 -0.23 18.31
C LEU A 216 -6.61 0.95 17.36
N CYS A 217 -7.07 0.85 16.11
CA CYS A 217 -6.96 1.97 15.16
C CYS A 217 -7.72 3.22 15.68
N ASN A 218 -8.92 3.04 16.27
CA ASN A 218 -9.66 4.17 16.86
C ASN A 218 -8.87 4.83 17.99
N ILE A 219 -8.22 4.05 18.86
CA ILE A 219 -7.35 4.62 19.91
C ILE A 219 -6.24 5.45 19.26
N LYS A 220 -5.55 4.90 18.26
CA LYS A 220 -4.45 5.60 17.59
C LYS A 220 -4.90 6.85 16.83
N ILE A 221 -6.07 6.83 16.20
CA ILE A 221 -6.68 8.00 15.56
C ILE A 221 -7.01 9.07 16.62
N GLY A 222 -7.60 8.69 17.76
CA GLY A 222 -7.85 9.58 18.88
C GLY A 222 -6.56 10.23 19.42
N GLU A 223 -5.47 9.47 19.53
CA GLU A 223 -4.15 10.00 19.91
C GLU A 223 -3.61 11.02 18.88
N CYS A 224 -3.83 10.77 17.58
CA CYS A 224 -3.48 11.74 16.53
C CYS A 224 -4.30 13.04 16.65
N GLU A 225 -5.61 12.95 16.92
CA GLU A 225 -6.47 14.12 17.15
C GLU A 225 -6.04 14.92 18.39
N CYS A 226 -5.60 14.24 19.46
CA CYS A 226 -5.01 14.91 20.62
C CYS A 226 -3.77 15.73 20.27
N SER A 227 -2.97 15.29 19.30
CA SER A 227 -1.77 16.02 18.84
C SER A 227 -2.14 17.31 18.10
N PHE A 228 -3.35 17.36 17.52
CA PHE A 228 -3.91 18.58 16.90
C PHE A 228 -4.71 19.44 17.88
N GLU A 229 -4.76 19.07 19.15
CA GLU A 229 -5.59 19.71 20.18
C GLU A 229 -7.12 19.64 19.88
N ASN A 230 -7.51 18.74 18.97
CA ASN A 230 -8.90 18.48 18.63
C ASN A 230 -9.52 17.49 19.62
N TYR A 231 -9.78 17.97 20.85
CA TYR A 231 -10.19 17.11 21.97
C TYR A 231 -11.58 16.52 21.79
N GLU A 232 -12.51 17.23 21.12
CA GLU A 232 -13.86 16.72 20.86
C GLU A 232 -13.83 15.48 19.97
N CYS A 233 -13.23 15.58 18.79
CA CYS A 233 -13.07 14.43 17.90
C CYS A 233 -12.26 13.29 18.56
N SER A 234 -11.22 13.62 19.32
CA SER A 234 -10.44 12.63 20.04
C SER A 234 -11.31 11.82 21.03
N MET A 235 -12.14 12.51 21.79
CA MET A 235 -13.08 11.88 22.73
C MET A 235 -14.13 11.02 22.04
N GLU A 236 -14.61 11.40 20.85
CA GLU A 236 -15.51 10.59 20.04
C GLU A 236 -14.88 9.22 19.70
N TYR A 237 -13.66 9.19 19.19
CA TYR A 237 -12.94 7.96 18.87
C TYR A 237 -12.74 7.06 20.10
N PHE A 238 -12.37 7.63 21.26
CA PHE A 238 -12.21 6.85 22.48
C PHE A 238 -13.53 6.33 23.02
N ASN A 239 -14.58 7.16 23.00
CA ASN A 239 -15.91 6.76 23.42
C ASN A 239 -16.51 5.69 22.51
N GLU A 240 -16.21 5.69 21.21
CA GLU A 240 -16.60 4.63 20.29
C GLU A 240 -16.06 3.27 20.75
N VAL A 241 -14.79 3.20 21.20
CA VAL A 241 -14.21 1.95 21.72
C VAL A 241 -14.90 1.47 22.99
N ILE A 242 -15.33 2.40 23.85
CA ILE A 242 -15.92 2.07 25.17
C ILE A 242 -17.38 1.66 25.04
N SER A 243 -18.18 2.38 24.25
CA SER A 243 -19.65 2.33 24.30
C SER A 243 -20.31 1.69 23.08
N ASN A 244 -19.64 1.61 21.93
CA ASN A 244 -20.23 1.08 20.71
C ASN A 244 -20.42 -0.44 20.81
N LYS A 245 -21.63 -0.92 20.46
CA LYS A 245 -21.98 -2.35 20.42
C LYS A 245 -21.03 -3.16 19.52
N LYS A 246 -20.48 -2.55 18.47
CA LYS A 246 -19.49 -3.13 17.56
C LYS A 246 -18.26 -3.63 18.32
N TYR A 247 -17.83 -2.92 19.37
CA TYR A 247 -16.65 -3.22 20.18
C TYR A 247 -16.98 -3.88 21.54
N ARG A 248 -18.17 -4.50 21.66
CA ARG A 248 -18.60 -5.12 22.93
C ARG A 248 -17.59 -6.16 23.44
N ASN A 249 -17.06 -6.97 22.54
CA ASN A 249 -16.20 -8.11 22.85
C ASN A 249 -14.70 -7.84 22.70
N VAL A 250 -14.28 -6.57 22.45
CA VAL A 250 -12.85 -6.26 22.38
C VAL A 250 -12.18 -6.37 23.74
N ASN A 251 -10.86 -6.56 23.72
CA ASN A 251 -10.05 -6.70 24.90
C ASN A 251 -10.28 -5.54 25.88
N ILE A 252 -10.47 -5.89 27.14
CA ILE A 252 -10.73 -4.94 28.24
C ILE A 252 -9.62 -3.89 28.36
N ILE A 253 -8.38 -4.23 28.00
CA ILE A 253 -7.23 -3.33 28.00
C ILE A 253 -7.45 -2.14 27.05
N GLN A 254 -8.07 -2.38 25.89
CA GLN A 254 -8.36 -1.30 24.94
C GLN A 254 -9.39 -0.32 25.51
N LYS A 255 -10.41 -0.83 26.20
CA LYS A 255 -11.40 0.01 26.91
C LYS A 255 -10.74 0.80 28.03
N TYR A 256 -9.85 0.16 28.77
CA TYR A 256 -9.04 0.81 29.81
C TYR A 256 -8.20 1.96 29.23
N ARG A 257 -7.43 1.71 28.17
CA ARG A 257 -6.57 2.75 27.55
C ARG A 257 -7.38 3.88 26.92
N ALA A 258 -8.53 3.57 26.29
CA ALA A 258 -9.43 4.61 25.79
C ALA A 258 -9.95 5.49 26.94
N SER A 259 -10.36 4.89 28.08
CA SER A 259 -10.78 5.60 29.27
C SER A 259 -9.66 6.47 29.86
N ASN A 260 -8.43 5.95 29.94
CA ASN A 260 -7.28 6.73 30.40
C ASN A 260 -6.95 7.93 29.52
N ASN A 261 -7.05 7.78 28.21
CA ASN A 261 -6.84 8.89 27.27
C ASN A 261 -7.95 9.97 27.40
N ILE A 262 -9.20 9.56 27.63
CA ILE A 262 -10.28 10.51 27.98
C ILE A 262 -9.92 11.28 29.26
N THR A 263 -9.42 10.59 30.29
CA THR A 263 -8.99 11.24 31.54
C THR A 263 -7.90 12.28 31.30
N LYS A 264 -6.88 11.96 30.48
CA LYS A 264 -5.79 12.90 30.11
C LYS A 264 -6.38 14.18 29.47
N ILE A 265 -7.36 14.03 28.58
CA ILE A 265 -8.05 15.17 27.94
C ILE A 265 -8.83 15.98 28.98
N LEU A 266 -9.63 15.34 29.81
CA LEU A 266 -10.45 16.00 30.83
C LEU A 266 -9.60 16.82 31.82
N ILE A 267 -8.45 16.28 32.26
CA ILE A 267 -7.49 17.01 33.10
C ILE A 267 -6.89 18.20 32.32
N LYS A 268 -6.60 18.03 31.04
CA LYS A 268 -6.03 19.09 30.20
C LYS A 268 -7.02 20.21 29.93
N THR A 269 -8.30 19.87 29.75
CA THR A 269 -9.41 20.81 29.53
C THR A 269 -10.01 21.36 30.85
N LYS A 270 -9.41 21.03 32.00
CA LYS A 270 -9.82 21.48 33.34
C LYS A 270 -11.21 20.96 33.78
N ASN A 271 -11.72 19.90 33.19
CA ASN A 271 -12.99 19.29 33.56
C ASN A 271 -12.80 18.23 34.66
N TYR A 272 -12.41 18.67 35.86
CA TYR A 272 -11.95 17.81 36.94
C TYR A 272 -13.05 16.95 37.56
N SER A 273 -14.28 17.44 37.64
CA SER A 273 -15.42 16.69 38.18
C SER A 273 -15.77 15.45 37.34
N VAL A 274 -15.61 15.55 36.01
CA VAL A 274 -15.81 14.42 35.12
C VAL A 274 -14.56 13.53 35.08
N ALA A 275 -13.36 14.14 35.21
CA ALA A 275 -12.10 13.40 35.22
C ALA A 275 -12.02 12.38 36.35
N ILE A 276 -12.41 12.73 37.59
CA ILE A 276 -12.38 11.81 38.73
C ILE A 276 -13.36 10.64 38.56
N ASN A 277 -14.54 10.89 38.00
CA ASN A 277 -15.50 9.84 37.69
C ASN A 277 -14.98 8.87 36.61
N ASN A 278 -14.22 9.43 35.64
CA ASN A 278 -13.64 8.59 34.58
C ASN A 278 -12.41 7.82 35.08
N LEU A 279 -11.63 8.37 36.03
CA LEU A 279 -10.58 7.63 36.73
C LEU A 279 -11.12 6.39 37.43
N ALA A 280 -12.22 6.53 38.18
CA ALA A 280 -12.90 5.41 38.81
C ALA A 280 -13.35 4.34 37.80
N LYS A 281 -13.85 4.75 36.63
CA LYS A 281 -14.18 3.81 35.53
C LYS A 281 -12.93 3.10 35.00
N SER A 282 -11.81 3.80 34.87
CA SER A 282 -10.55 3.22 34.43
C SER A 282 -10.06 2.16 35.43
N GLU A 283 -10.19 2.40 36.74
CA GLU A 283 -9.89 1.40 37.78
C GLU A 283 -10.74 0.14 37.63
N VAL A 284 -12.05 0.30 37.38
CA VAL A 284 -12.94 -0.87 37.15
C VAL A 284 -12.51 -1.68 35.93
N TYR A 285 -12.06 -1.05 34.86
CA TYR A 285 -11.51 -1.76 33.69
C TYR A 285 -10.20 -2.46 34.03
N LEU A 286 -9.32 -1.80 34.78
CA LEU A 286 -8.03 -2.32 35.20
C LEU A 286 -8.21 -3.59 36.07
N GLU A 287 -9.15 -3.58 37.01
CA GLU A 287 -9.43 -4.74 37.87
C GLU A 287 -9.89 -5.97 37.08
N LYS A 288 -10.51 -5.80 35.93
CA LYS A 288 -10.93 -6.89 35.05
C LYS A 288 -9.79 -7.49 34.22
N ILE A 289 -8.60 -6.91 34.24
CA ILE A 289 -7.42 -7.48 33.55
C ILE A 289 -6.92 -8.67 34.37
N LYS A 290 -7.01 -9.87 33.81
CA LYS A 290 -6.62 -11.11 34.46
C LYS A 290 -5.11 -11.30 34.58
N ASN A 291 -4.34 -10.88 33.55
CA ASN A 291 -2.90 -11.01 33.57
C ASN A 291 -2.28 -10.01 34.54
N GLN A 292 -1.76 -10.53 35.66
CA GLN A 292 -1.21 -9.70 36.74
C GLN A 292 -0.01 -8.87 36.30
N SER A 293 0.91 -9.44 35.52
CA SER A 293 2.08 -8.71 35.04
C SER A 293 1.69 -7.55 34.13
N LEU A 294 0.72 -7.76 33.25
CA LEU A 294 0.20 -6.73 32.35
C LEU A 294 -0.59 -5.67 33.12
N LYS A 295 -1.41 -6.09 34.08
CA LYS A 295 -2.17 -5.20 34.96
C LYS A 295 -1.24 -4.25 35.72
N GLU A 296 -0.13 -4.76 36.26
CA GLU A 296 0.86 -3.92 36.94
C GLU A 296 1.47 -2.86 36.03
N VAL A 297 1.81 -3.21 34.80
CA VAL A 297 2.35 -2.22 33.84
C VAL A 297 1.28 -1.19 33.44
N GLU A 298 0.04 -1.62 33.21
CA GLU A 298 -1.05 -0.69 32.85
C GLU A 298 -1.39 0.31 33.98
N LYS A 299 -1.12 -0.02 35.25
CA LYS A 299 -1.24 0.92 36.38
C LYS A 299 -0.38 2.17 36.24
N PHE A 300 0.69 2.11 35.45
CA PHE A 300 1.56 3.25 35.22
C PHE A 300 0.78 4.48 34.73
N ASP A 301 0.04 4.33 33.64
CA ASP A 301 -0.75 5.42 33.06
C ASP A 301 -1.83 5.95 34.02
N LEU A 302 -2.44 5.05 34.80
CA LEU A 302 -3.44 5.44 35.80
C LEU A 302 -2.79 6.31 36.88
N PHE A 303 -1.62 5.92 37.40
CA PHE A 303 -0.93 6.66 38.44
C PHE A 303 -0.41 8.01 37.94
N ILE A 304 0.04 8.10 36.70
CA ILE A 304 0.39 9.39 36.07
C ILE A 304 -0.86 10.30 35.98
N ASN A 305 -2.01 9.76 35.59
CA ASN A 305 -3.25 10.54 35.52
C ASN A 305 -3.70 11.01 36.91
N LEU A 306 -3.63 10.13 37.93
CA LEU A 306 -3.94 10.49 39.32
C LEU A 306 -2.98 11.56 39.84
N ALA A 307 -1.68 11.40 39.62
CA ALA A 307 -0.70 12.41 40.01
C ALA A 307 -1.01 13.78 39.39
N MET A 308 -1.36 13.82 38.10
CA MET A 308 -1.69 15.06 37.40
C MET A 308 -3.06 15.61 37.80
N TYR A 309 -4.03 14.76 38.17
CA TYR A 309 -5.32 15.18 38.69
C TYR A 309 -5.13 15.95 40.01
N TYR A 310 -4.42 15.33 41.00
CA TYR A 310 -4.17 15.99 42.27
C TYR A 310 -3.27 17.22 42.18
N ALA A 311 -2.43 17.31 41.12
CA ALA A 311 -1.64 18.51 40.89
C ALA A 311 -2.47 19.68 40.37
N LYS A 312 -3.56 19.43 39.61
CA LYS A 312 -4.26 20.47 38.86
C LYS A 312 -5.69 20.75 39.30
N SER A 313 -6.34 19.79 39.98
CA SER A 313 -7.73 19.91 40.41
C SER A 313 -7.91 20.96 41.48
N ASN A 314 -9.16 21.24 41.85
CA ASN A 314 -9.48 22.13 42.95
C ASN A 314 -9.04 21.59 44.31
N GLU A 315 -8.81 20.28 44.41
CA GLU A 315 -8.30 19.57 45.58
C GLU A 315 -6.77 19.38 45.48
N LYS A 316 -6.06 20.45 45.12
CA LYS A 316 -4.60 20.39 44.95
C LYS A 316 -3.91 19.83 46.16
N SER A 317 -3.15 18.74 45.97
CA SER A 317 -2.31 18.14 47.00
C SER A 317 -0.95 17.74 46.40
N PHE A 318 0.11 18.39 46.88
CA PHE A 318 1.46 18.04 46.49
C PHE A 318 1.83 16.62 46.94
N GLU A 319 1.49 16.27 48.18
CA GLU A 319 1.78 14.95 48.77
C GLU A 319 1.15 13.84 47.98
N GLN A 320 -0.14 13.97 47.63
CA GLN A 320 -0.84 12.97 46.81
C GLN A 320 -0.28 12.88 45.41
N SER A 321 0.06 14.02 44.80
CA SER A 321 0.65 14.05 43.46
C SER A 321 1.99 13.30 43.42
N ILE A 322 2.86 13.53 44.39
CA ILE A 322 4.15 12.84 44.51
C ILE A 322 3.97 11.38 44.87
N CYS A 323 3.04 11.05 45.79
CA CYS A 323 2.74 9.65 46.17
C CYS A 323 2.36 8.80 44.94
N TYR A 324 1.44 9.29 44.08
CA TYR A 324 1.06 8.56 42.87
C TYR A 324 2.19 8.52 41.84
N LEU A 325 3.00 9.57 41.74
CA LEU A 325 4.16 9.55 40.85
C LEU A 325 5.21 8.53 41.30
N ASP A 326 5.45 8.40 42.61
CA ASP A 326 6.36 7.37 43.15
C ASP A 326 5.82 5.96 42.95
N ARG A 327 4.49 5.77 43.05
CA ARG A 327 3.87 4.50 42.64
C ARG A 327 4.11 4.17 41.17
N ALA A 328 3.97 5.15 40.27
CA ALA A 328 4.31 4.98 38.86
C ALA A 328 5.80 4.64 38.66
N LYS A 329 6.69 5.31 39.41
CA LYS A 329 8.13 5.04 39.37
C LYS A 329 8.49 3.63 39.84
N ASN A 330 7.81 3.10 40.86
CA ASN A 330 8.05 1.74 41.35
C ASN A 330 7.73 0.68 40.31
N ILE A 331 6.79 0.94 39.39
CA ILE A 331 6.46 0.04 38.27
C ILE A 331 7.67 -0.13 37.33
N LEU A 332 8.54 0.87 37.21
CA LEU A 332 9.73 0.79 36.34
C LEU A 332 10.59 -0.44 36.68
N ASN A 333 10.64 -0.84 37.96
CA ASN A 333 11.40 -2.01 38.39
C ASN A 333 10.84 -3.34 37.83
N THR A 334 9.61 -3.34 37.35
CA THR A 334 8.95 -4.53 36.77
C THR A 334 9.14 -4.61 35.24
N ILE A 335 9.64 -3.55 34.61
CA ILE A 335 9.79 -3.44 33.16
C ILE A 335 11.14 -4.01 32.75
N LYS A 336 11.11 -5.10 31.96
CA LYS A 336 12.32 -5.78 31.47
C LYS A 336 12.83 -5.24 30.13
N ASN A 337 11.97 -4.56 29.35
CA ASN A 337 12.35 -4.02 28.06
C ASN A 337 13.05 -2.66 28.25
N ILE A 338 14.28 -2.53 27.76
CA ILE A 338 15.11 -1.34 27.94
C ILE A 338 14.48 -0.10 27.26
N GLU A 339 13.92 -0.22 26.07
CA GLU A 339 13.30 0.89 25.36
C GLU A 339 12.05 1.40 26.12
N GLU A 340 11.19 0.50 26.55
CA GLU A 340 10.01 0.83 27.37
C GLU A 340 10.42 1.44 28.70
N TYR A 341 11.40 0.86 29.39
CA TYR A 341 11.95 1.40 30.63
C TYR A 341 12.44 2.84 30.45
N THR A 342 13.16 3.09 29.37
CA THR A 342 13.68 4.43 29.04
C THR A 342 12.54 5.42 28.82
N MET A 343 11.52 5.04 28.03
CA MET A 343 10.37 5.89 27.73
C MET A 343 9.57 6.24 28.99
N TYR A 344 9.21 5.25 29.79
CA TYR A 344 8.50 5.49 31.06
C TYR A 344 9.33 6.28 32.07
N THR A 345 10.65 6.08 32.10
CA THR A 345 11.54 6.89 32.92
C THR A 345 11.50 8.37 32.53
N LEU A 346 11.55 8.68 31.25
CA LEU A 346 11.45 10.06 30.76
C LEU A 346 10.08 10.67 31.10
N GLU A 347 9.01 9.88 30.99
CA GLU A 347 7.64 10.32 31.31
C GLU A 347 7.49 10.65 32.81
N VAL A 348 8.02 9.81 33.70
CA VAL A 348 8.03 10.08 35.15
C VAL A 348 8.78 11.37 35.46
N ILE A 349 9.99 11.55 34.93
CA ILE A 349 10.81 12.75 35.18
C ILE A 349 10.08 14.01 34.64
N TYR A 350 9.48 13.92 33.46
CA TYR A 350 8.70 15.02 32.88
C TYR A 350 7.52 15.43 33.78
N HIS A 351 6.74 14.46 34.25
CA HIS A 351 5.60 14.76 35.13
C HIS A 351 6.04 15.25 36.51
N GLN A 352 7.15 14.74 37.06
CA GLN A 352 7.73 15.23 38.29
C GLN A 352 8.12 16.72 38.18
N ALA A 353 8.83 17.07 37.11
CA ALA A 353 9.19 18.46 36.85
C ALA A 353 7.98 19.38 36.73
N LYS A 354 6.93 18.87 36.09
CA LYS A 354 5.67 19.60 35.89
C LYS A 354 4.88 19.78 37.20
N ILE A 355 4.87 18.78 38.08
CA ILE A 355 4.27 18.88 39.41
C ILE A 355 4.98 19.98 40.21
N TYR A 356 6.32 19.95 40.30
CA TYR A 356 7.08 21.02 40.97
C TYR A 356 6.73 22.41 40.41
N TYR A 357 6.65 22.55 39.08
CA TYR A 357 6.28 23.83 38.45
C TYR A 357 4.87 24.30 38.86
N ILE A 358 3.87 23.38 38.93
CA ILE A 358 2.51 23.70 39.30
C ILE A 358 2.39 24.16 40.76
N PHE A 359 3.23 23.62 41.62
CA PHE A 359 3.31 24.00 43.03
C PHE A 359 4.36 25.12 43.32
N GLU A 360 4.80 25.80 42.26
CA GLU A 360 5.67 26.98 42.31
C GLU A 360 7.07 26.69 42.87
N ASP A 361 7.46 25.43 42.99
CA ASP A 361 8.84 25.02 43.33
C ASP A 361 9.69 25.01 42.04
N TYR A 362 10.01 26.21 41.58
CA TYR A 362 10.70 26.41 40.31
C TYR A 362 12.15 25.89 40.33
N GLU A 363 12.81 25.87 41.48
CA GLU A 363 14.16 25.36 41.63
C GLU A 363 14.21 23.84 41.41
N ASN A 364 13.36 23.08 42.11
CA ASN A 364 13.28 21.63 41.92
C ASN A 364 12.74 21.28 40.54
N SER A 365 11.79 22.04 39.99
CA SER A 365 11.35 21.92 38.61
C SER A 365 12.49 22.07 37.62
N LEU A 366 13.36 23.12 37.80
CA LEU A 366 14.51 23.39 36.94
C LEU A 366 15.52 22.24 36.99
N ASN A 367 15.88 21.77 38.19
CA ASN A 367 16.84 20.70 38.38
C ASN A 367 16.33 19.38 37.75
N THR A 368 15.04 19.10 37.93
CA THR A 368 14.39 17.91 37.34
C THR A 368 14.33 17.98 35.78
N ASN A 369 14.05 19.16 35.22
CA ASN A 369 14.07 19.37 33.77
C ASN A 369 15.48 19.28 33.17
N LYS A 370 16.53 19.73 33.88
CA LYS A 370 17.93 19.51 33.47
C LYS A 370 18.28 18.04 33.41
N LYS A 371 17.85 17.24 34.42
CA LYS A 371 17.98 15.78 34.42
C LYS A 371 17.18 15.13 33.27
N LEU A 372 15.95 15.63 32.95
CA LEU A 372 15.17 15.20 31.80
C LEU A 372 15.92 15.46 30.50
N LEU A 373 16.52 16.66 30.35
CA LEU A 373 17.28 17.06 29.18
C LEU A 373 18.48 16.15 28.93
N GLU A 374 19.24 15.83 29.97
CA GLU A 374 20.40 14.93 29.89
C GLU A 374 19.98 13.53 29.47
N LYS A 375 19.02 12.93 30.18
CA LYS A 375 18.55 11.57 29.88
C LYS A 375 17.89 11.46 28.50
N SER A 376 17.10 12.46 28.08
CA SER A 376 16.46 12.47 26.77
C SER A 376 17.45 12.65 25.62
N LYS A 377 18.54 13.40 25.80
CA LYS A 377 19.63 13.49 24.82
C LYS A 377 20.35 12.15 24.66
N ASN A 378 20.67 11.47 25.77
CA ASN A 378 21.32 10.16 25.75
C ASN A 378 20.43 9.09 25.10
N ALA A 379 19.11 9.20 25.28
CA ALA A 379 18.13 8.33 24.65
C ALA A 379 17.74 8.75 23.21
N LEU A 380 18.36 9.78 22.67
CA LEU A 380 18.02 10.38 21.36
C LEU A 380 16.51 10.70 21.20
N ASN A 381 15.84 10.98 22.32
CA ASN A 381 14.41 11.30 22.34
C ASN A 381 14.17 12.80 22.26
N TYR A 382 14.14 13.31 21.05
CA TYR A 382 14.02 14.76 20.79
C TYR A 382 12.71 15.37 21.27
N ASN A 383 11.62 14.60 21.40
CA ASN A 383 10.36 15.10 21.94
C ASN A 383 10.51 15.54 23.40
N TYR A 384 11.16 14.71 24.22
CA TYR A 384 11.44 15.09 25.61
C TYR A 384 12.52 16.16 25.72
N VAL A 385 13.49 16.20 24.80
CA VAL A 385 14.46 17.32 24.72
C VAL A 385 13.73 18.65 24.50
N LYS A 386 12.79 18.69 23.55
CA LYS A 386 11.94 19.87 23.25
C LYS A 386 11.12 20.30 24.48
N LEU A 387 10.48 19.32 25.15
CA LEU A 387 9.70 19.57 26.35
C LEU A 387 10.56 20.07 27.52
N ALA A 388 11.75 19.52 27.70
CA ALA A 388 12.69 19.97 28.72
C ALA A 388 13.13 21.42 28.49
N TYR A 389 13.56 21.78 27.28
CA TYR A 389 13.88 23.17 26.95
C TYR A 389 12.71 24.12 27.22
N LYS A 390 11.49 23.72 26.81
CA LYS A 390 10.26 24.50 27.06
C LYS A 390 10.06 24.75 28.55
N ASN A 391 10.13 23.70 29.36
CA ASN A 391 9.88 23.83 30.79
C ASN A 391 11.00 24.63 31.49
N ILE A 392 12.26 24.46 31.05
CA ILE A 392 13.40 25.19 31.62
C ILE A 392 13.24 26.71 31.39
N TYR A 393 12.92 27.15 30.16
CA TYR A 393 12.76 28.59 29.94
C TYR A 393 11.58 29.17 30.72
N LEU A 394 10.49 28.41 30.88
CA LEU A 394 9.33 28.82 31.69
C LEU A 394 9.69 28.95 33.19
N CYS A 395 10.53 28.04 33.70
CA CYS A 395 11.03 28.15 35.08
C CYS A 395 11.88 29.42 35.27
N PHE A 396 12.82 29.70 34.37
CA PHE A 396 13.63 30.91 34.43
C PHE A 396 12.81 32.19 34.30
N GLU A 397 11.77 32.20 33.47
CA GLU A 397 10.82 33.31 33.36
C GLU A 397 10.15 33.59 34.71
N LYS A 398 9.70 32.53 35.42
CA LYS A 398 9.09 32.64 36.76
C LYS A 398 10.03 33.10 37.84
N ILE A 399 11.31 32.72 37.76
CA ILE A 399 12.39 33.16 38.68
C ILE A 399 12.90 34.58 38.31
N GLN A 400 12.37 35.16 37.21
CA GLN A 400 12.76 36.48 36.67
C GLN A 400 14.22 36.54 36.13
N ASP A 401 14.84 35.40 35.85
CA ASP A 401 16.10 35.31 35.12
C ASP A 401 15.82 35.30 33.59
N TYR A 402 15.62 36.51 33.07
CA TYR A 402 15.21 36.67 31.65
C TYR A 402 16.36 36.34 30.68
N GLU A 403 17.60 36.47 31.09
CA GLU A 403 18.76 36.10 30.25
C GLU A 403 18.78 34.61 29.99
N MET A 404 18.72 33.81 31.04
CA MET A 404 18.66 32.35 30.92
C MET A 404 17.35 31.88 30.29
N SER A 405 16.23 32.52 30.58
CA SER A 405 14.94 32.23 29.90
C SER A 405 15.07 32.39 28.39
N MET A 406 15.61 33.52 27.91
CA MET A 406 15.81 33.79 26.49
C MET A 406 16.77 32.79 25.83
N LYS A 407 17.85 32.39 26.50
CA LYS A 407 18.81 31.38 26.04
C LYS A 407 18.12 30.04 25.79
N TYR A 408 17.33 29.53 26.74
CA TYR A 408 16.64 28.25 26.62
C TYR A 408 15.42 28.33 25.67
N PHE A 409 14.76 29.48 25.61
CA PHE A 409 13.71 29.73 24.59
C PHE A 409 14.29 29.65 23.17
N LYS A 410 15.48 30.22 22.92
CA LYS A 410 16.17 30.13 21.64
C LYS A 410 16.43 28.66 21.26
N MET A 411 16.98 27.86 22.21
CA MET A 411 17.21 26.42 21.99
C MET A 411 15.94 25.65 21.70
N TYR A 412 14.86 25.94 22.44
CA TYR A 412 13.52 25.36 22.19
C TYR A 412 13.02 25.72 20.79
N TYR A 413 13.13 27.01 20.41
CA TYR A 413 12.65 27.52 19.14
C TYR A 413 13.45 26.94 17.95
N GLU A 414 14.75 26.91 18.04
CA GLU A 414 15.63 26.32 17.02
C GLU A 414 15.30 24.84 16.80
N LEU A 415 15.17 24.08 17.87
CA LEU A 415 14.79 22.67 17.80
C LEU A 415 13.39 22.51 17.18
N LYS A 416 12.41 23.30 17.60
CA LYS A 416 11.05 23.30 17.03
C LYS A 416 11.06 23.62 15.53
N MET A 417 11.84 24.61 15.11
CA MET A 417 11.96 24.99 13.70
C MET A 417 12.69 23.93 12.87
N MET A 418 13.69 23.26 13.42
CA MET A 418 14.31 22.09 12.78
C MET A 418 13.27 20.99 12.50
N TYR A 419 12.43 20.68 13.48
CA TYR A 419 11.36 19.69 13.32
C TYR A 419 10.35 20.08 12.26
N ILE A 420 9.89 21.34 12.26
CA ILE A 420 8.95 21.83 11.25
C ILE A 420 9.57 21.75 9.85
N LYS A 421 10.85 22.15 9.71
CA LYS A 421 11.56 22.06 8.42
C LYS A 421 11.75 20.62 7.96
N ALA A 422 12.14 19.72 8.86
CA ALA A 422 12.29 18.30 8.55
C ALA A 422 10.96 17.67 8.12
N ARG A 423 9.87 17.94 8.87
CA ARG A 423 8.52 17.48 8.51
C ARG A 423 8.07 18.00 7.16
N ASN A 424 8.27 19.30 6.88
CA ASN A 424 7.89 19.90 5.60
C ASN A 424 8.72 19.31 4.44
N ARG A 425 10.03 19.07 4.65
CA ARG A 425 10.88 18.40 3.66
C ARG A 425 10.39 16.98 3.39
N ASN A 426 10.14 16.20 4.43
CA ASN A 426 9.61 14.84 4.32
C ASN A 426 8.29 14.80 3.56
N TYR A 427 7.40 15.77 3.81
CA TYR A 427 6.14 15.89 3.09
C TYR A 427 6.35 16.22 1.60
N ILE A 428 7.26 17.16 1.30
CA ILE A 428 7.61 17.52 -0.09
C ILE A 428 8.24 16.32 -0.80
N ASP A 429 9.15 15.59 -0.16
CA ASP A 429 9.79 14.41 -0.75
C ASP A 429 8.76 13.31 -1.05
N SER A 430 7.80 13.09 -0.16
CA SER A 430 6.69 12.15 -0.40
C SER A 430 5.81 12.59 -1.57
N LEU A 431 5.49 13.89 -1.66
CA LEU A 431 4.71 14.44 -2.79
C LEU A 431 5.45 14.30 -4.12
N ASN A 432 6.74 14.62 -4.15
CA ASN A 432 7.57 14.50 -5.35
C ASN A 432 7.63 13.04 -5.83
N TYR A 433 7.86 12.10 -4.91
CA TYR A 433 7.88 10.67 -5.25
C TYR A 433 6.53 10.20 -5.82
N ARG A 434 5.40 10.63 -5.21
CA ARG A 434 4.05 10.31 -5.72
C ARG A 434 3.80 10.94 -7.08
N HIS A 435 4.26 12.15 -7.29
CA HIS A 435 4.14 12.83 -8.59
C HIS A 435 4.89 12.06 -9.68
N GLU A 436 6.16 11.71 -9.45
CA GLU A 436 6.95 10.90 -10.38
C GLU A 436 6.30 9.55 -10.68
N TYR A 437 5.72 8.91 -9.66
CA TYR A 437 5.00 7.65 -9.83
C TYR A 437 3.75 7.81 -10.70
N ILE A 438 2.94 8.83 -10.41
CA ILE A 438 1.71 9.13 -11.18
C ILE A 438 2.05 9.44 -12.64
N GLU A 439 3.11 10.21 -12.90
CA GLU A 439 3.56 10.48 -14.26
C GLU A 439 3.96 9.20 -15.00
N LYS A 440 4.68 8.29 -14.34
CA LYS A 440 5.01 6.97 -14.92
C LYS A 440 3.75 6.16 -15.24
N GLU A 441 2.78 6.11 -14.33
CA GLU A 441 1.50 5.42 -14.57
C GLU A 441 0.73 6.03 -15.74
N ILE A 442 0.64 7.36 -15.80
CA ILE A 442 -0.02 8.06 -16.92
C ILE A 442 0.66 7.71 -18.25
N ASN A 443 2.00 7.71 -18.28
CA ASN A 443 2.74 7.37 -19.49
C ASN A 443 2.57 5.90 -19.89
N ASN A 444 2.49 4.99 -18.94
CA ASN A 444 2.19 3.58 -19.21
C ASN A 444 0.76 3.40 -19.72
N MET A 445 -0.23 4.07 -19.11
CA MET A 445 -1.61 4.04 -19.58
C MET A 445 -1.75 4.63 -20.97
N ARG A 446 -1.01 5.70 -21.29
CA ARG A 446 -0.98 6.28 -22.65
C ARG A 446 -0.44 5.27 -23.67
N LYS A 447 0.65 4.55 -23.34
CA LYS A 447 1.19 3.48 -24.20
C LYS A 447 0.17 2.36 -24.42
N VAL A 448 -0.44 1.86 -23.34
CA VAL A 448 -1.47 0.81 -23.43
C VAL A 448 -2.67 1.28 -24.23
N LYS A 449 -3.12 2.53 -24.03
CA LYS A 449 -4.20 3.12 -24.82
C LYS A 449 -3.86 3.19 -26.31
N LEU A 450 -2.65 3.65 -26.65
CA LEU A 450 -2.19 3.70 -28.05
C LEU A 450 -2.14 2.31 -28.69
N ASP A 451 -1.74 1.28 -27.93
CA ASP A 451 -1.72 -0.09 -28.44
C ASP A 451 -3.11 -0.69 -28.56
N LEU A 452 -4.03 -0.35 -27.65
CA LEU A 452 -5.45 -0.73 -27.74
C LEU A 452 -6.13 -0.02 -28.92
N ASP A 453 -5.88 1.26 -29.10
CA ASP A 453 -6.44 2.05 -30.23
C ASP A 453 -5.94 1.49 -31.56
N LYS A 454 -4.65 1.12 -31.67
CA LYS A 454 -4.14 0.41 -32.85
C LYS A 454 -4.84 -0.93 -33.08
N LYS A 455 -5.06 -1.74 -32.04
CA LYS A 455 -5.77 -3.03 -32.16
C LYS A 455 -7.24 -2.86 -32.54
N LYS A 456 -7.90 -1.81 -32.06
CA LYS A 456 -9.31 -1.49 -32.40
C LYS A 456 -9.51 -1.30 -33.90
N TYR A 457 -8.51 -0.80 -34.62
CA TYR A 457 -8.59 -0.46 -36.05
C TYR A 457 -8.03 -1.53 -36.99
N ILE A 458 -7.56 -2.65 -36.45
CA ILE A 458 -7.03 -3.75 -37.27
C ILE A 458 -8.09 -4.85 -37.38
N ASP A 459 -8.30 -5.35 -38.60
CA ASP A 459 -9.13 -6.52 -38.85
C ASP A 459 -8.44 -7.79 -38.35
N HIS A 460 -9.11 -8.55 -37.49
CA HIS A 460 -8.52 -9.72 -36.83
C HIS A 460 -8.15 -10.87 -37.79
N LEU A 461 -8.88 -10.99 -38.91
CA LEU A 461 -8.64 -12.07 -39.87
C LEU A 461 -7.45 -11.71 -40.79
N THR A 462 -7.45 -10.51 -41.36
CA THR A 462 -6.55 -10.13 -42.46
C THR A 462 -5.42 -9.22 -42.03
N SER A 463 -5.47 -8.70 -40.79
CA SER A 463 -4.53 -7.66 -40.30
C SER A 463 -4.49 -6.40 -41.16
N ALA A 464 -5.43 -6.17 -42.07
CA ALA A 464 -5.68 -4.89 -42.71
C ALA A 464 -6.35 -3.92 -41.73
N TYR A 465 -6.43 -2.65 -42.05
CA TYR A 465 -7.32 -1.78 -41.29
C TYR A 465 -8.78 -2.22 -41.48
N ASN A 466 -9.60 -2.03 -40.46
CA ASN A 466 -11.01 -2.35 -40.55
C ASN A 466 -11.87 -1.13 -40.98
N ARG A 467 -13.16 -1.35 -41.18
CA ARG A 467 -14.09 -0.29 -41.57
C ARG A 467 -14.23 0.82 -40.55
N ALA A 468 -14.07 0.50 -39.24
CA ALA A 468 -14.12 1.50 -38.18
C ALA A 468 -12.94 2.49 -38.28
N PHE A 469 -11.76 2.00 -38.66
CA PHE A 469 -10.63 2.87 -38.98
C PHE A 469 -10.97 3.86 -40.10
N LEU A 470 -11.56 3.38 -41.19
CA LEU A 470 -11.92 4.25 -42.30
C LEU A 470 -12.91 5.33 -41.89
N ASN A 471 -13.93 4.98 -41.10
CA ASN A 471 -14.93 5.96 -40.65
C ASN A 471 -14.30 7.07 -39.79
N ASP A 472 -13.51 6.68 -38.77
CA ASP A 472 -12.78 7.65 -37.92
C ASP A 472 -11.81 8.51 -38.75
N PHE A 473 -11.16 7.89 -39.75
CA PHE A 473 -10.21 8.54 -40.61
C PHE A 473 -10.88 9.61 -41.53
N LEU A 474 -12.09 9.28 -42.01
CA LEU A 474 -12.92 10.22 -42.80
C LEU A 474 -13.47 11.36 -41.93
N GLU A 475 -13.83 11.11 -40.68
CA GLU A 475 -14.35 12.14 -39.77
C GLU A 475 -13.28 13.15 -39.34
N LYS A 476 -12.04 12.72 -39.14
CA LYS A 476 -10.92 13.57 -38.72
C LYS A 476 -10.29 14.41 -39.81
N GLN A 477 -10.81 14.31 -41.04
CA GLN A 477 -10.27 15.00 -42.23
C GLN A 477 -8.79 14.70 -42.50
N GLU A 478 -8.24 13.63 -41.99
CA GLU A 478 -6.87 13.18 -42.24
C GLU A 478 -6.67 12.64 -43.66
N VAL A 479 -7.72 12.69 -44.46
CA VAL A 479 -7.82 12.12 -45.84
C VAL A 479 -7.44 13.09 -46.95
N SER A 480 -7.15 14.34 -46.63
CA SER A 480 -6.91 15.41 -47.65
C SER A 480 -5.73 15.13 -48.61
N GLU A 481 -4.83 14.24 -48.23
CA GLU A 481 -3.68 13.87 -49.08
C GLU A 481 -4.02 12.73 -50.07
N TYR A 482 -5.07 11.95 -49.80
CA TYR A 482 -5.43 10.80 -50.66
C TYR A 482 -6.28 11.24 -51.84
N SER A 483 -5.86 10.79 -53.01
CA SER A 483 -6.44 11.22 -54.29
C SER A 483 -6.91 10.05 -55.15
N THR A 484 -6.58 8.83 -54.82
CA THR A 484 -7.00 7.63 -55.55
C THR A 484 -7.55 6.58 -54.60
N VAL A 485 -8.67 5.99 -54.98
CA VAL A 485 -9.31 4.85 -54.30
C VAL A 485 -9.33 3.65 -55.22
N PHE A 486 -8.97 2.48 -54.68
CA PHE A 486 -9.16 1.19 -55.30
C PHE A 486 -10.19 0.43 -54.47
N MET A 487 -11.37 0.14 -55.01
CA MET A 487 -12.34 -0.72 -54.43
C MET A 487 -12.14 -2.13 -55.04
N ILE A 488 -11.93 -3.13 -54.18
CA ILE A 488 -11.50 -4.48 -54.56
C ILE A 488 -12.53 -5.48 -53.98
N ASP A 489 -12.93 -6.42 -54.81
CA ASP A 489 -13.83 -7.53 -54.38
C ASP A 489 -13.29 -8.85 -54.92
N VAL A 490 -13.44 -9.90 -54.12
CA VAL A 490 -13.02 -11.25 -54.50
C VAL A 490 -14.11 -11.95 -55.32
N ASP A 491 -13.77 -12.22 -56.56
CA ASP A 491 -14.74 -12.78 -57.55
C ASP A 491 -15.22 -14.18 -57.10
N TYR A 492 -16.53 -14.34 -57.09
CA TYR A 492 -17.21 -15.61 -56.79
C TYR A 492 -16.87 -16.20 -55.41
N PHE A 493 -16.53 -15.36 -54.43
CA PHE A 493 -16.08 -15.79 -53.11
C PHE A 493 -17.12 -16.68 -52.39
N LYS A 494 -18.42 -16.38 -52.53
CA LYS A 494 -19.49 -17.22 -51.99
C LYS A 494 -19.43 -18.64 -52.57
N LYS A 495 -19.27 -18.79 -53.89
CA LYS A 495 -19.12 -20.11 -54.51
C LYS A 495 -17.88 -20.86 -54.01
N TYR A 496 -16.82 -20.15 -53.76
CA TYR A 496 -15.61 -20.72 -53.18
C TYR A 496 -15.85 -21.25 -51.76
N ASN A 497 -16.53 -20.46 -50.90
CA ASN A 497 -16.92 -20.89 -49.58
C ASN A 497 -17.85 -22.10 -49.60
N ASP A 498 -18.83 -22.12 -50.51
CA ASP A 498 -19.77 -23.22 -50.64
C ASP A 498 -19.07 -24.53 -51.10
N ALA A 499 -18.00 -24.40 -51.90
CA ALA A 499 -17.22 -25.57 -52.37
C ALA A 499 -16.14 -26.04 -51.38
N TYR A 500 -15.45 -25.14 -50.67
CA TYR A 500 -14.26 -25.45 -49.86
C TYR A 500 -14.44 -25.17 -48.38
N GLY A 501 -15.59 -24.64 -47.96
CA GLY A 501 -15.87 -24.28 -46.56
C GLY A 501 -15.31 -22.90 -46.16
N HIS A 502 -15.95 -22.29 -45.16
CA HIS A 502 -15.60 -20.98 -44.66
C HIS A 502 -14.17 -20.88 -44.14
N TYR A 503 -13.63 -21.94 -43.56
CA TYR A 503 -12.24 -21.96 -43.08
C TYR A 503 -11.23 -21.73 -44.22
N ASN A 504 -11.44 -22.38 -45.37
CA ASN A 504 -10.60 -22.18 -46.55
C ASN A 504 -10.82 -20.80 -47.18
N GLY A 505 -12.03 -20.24 -47.09
CA GLY A 505 -12.30 -18.85 -47.45
C GLY A 505 -11.53 -17.85 -46.61
N ASP A 506 -11.47 -18.06 -45.31
CA ASP A 506 -10.68 -17.23 -44.40
C ASP A 506 -9.18 -17.26 -44.71
N ILE A 507 -8.64 -18.44 -45.03
CA ILE A 507 -7.27 -18.61 -45.50
C ILE A 507 -7.05 -17.86 -46.83
N ALA A 508 -7.99 -17.93 -47.74
CA ALA A 508 -7.91 -17.22 -49.02
C ALA A 508 -7.87 -15.70 -48.82
N LEU A 509 -8.73 -15.13 -47.96
CA LEU A 509 -8.72 -13.71 -47.64
C LEU A 509 -7.41 -13.27 -46.98
N LYS A 510 -6.86 -14.05 -46.07
CA LYS A 510 -5.52 -13.81 -45.47
C LYS A 510 -4.45 -13.77 -46.56
N ASN A 511 -4.45 -14.75 -47.45
CA ASN A 511 -3.48 -14.84 -48.53
C ASN A 511 -3.57 -13.67 -49.52
N ILE A 512 -4.79 -13.29 -49.93
CA ILE A 512 -5.06 -12.11 -50.78
C ILE A 512 -4.49 -10.86 -50.13
N THR A 513 -4.74 -10.66 -48.84
CA THR A 513 -4.25 -9.50 -48.12
C THR A 513 -2.73 -9.47 -48.02
N ILE A 514 -2.10 -10.60 -47.70
CA ILE A 514 -0.62 -10.71 -47.64
C ILE A 514 -0.01 -10.40 -49.03
N ILE A 515 -0.59 -10.95 -50.08
CA ILE A 515 -0.14 -10.74 -51.44
C ILE A 515 -0.27 -9.26 -51.84
N ILE A 516 -1.43 -8.66 -51.64
CA ILE A 516 -1.64 -7.26 -51.98
C ILE A 516 -0.69 -6.34 -51.18
N LYS A 517 -0.61 -6.55 -49.85
CA LYS A 517 0.28 -5.75 -48.96
C LYS A 517 1.74 -5.75 -49.40
N LYS A 518 2.24 -6.87 -49.95
CA LYS A 518 3.62 -6.98 -50.45
C LYS A 518 3.92 -5.98 -51.61
N TYR A 519 2.90 -5.53 -52.31
CA TYR A 519 3.04 -4.60 -53.46
C TYR A 519 2.55 -3.19 -53.15
N LEU A 520 2.00 -2.94 -51.97
CA LEU A 520 1.64 -1.60 -51.54
C LEU A 520 2.89 -0.79 -51.28
N LYS A 521 2.83 0.49 -51.60
CA LYS A 521 3.84 1.48 -51.20
C LYS A 521 3.57 1.97 -49.76
N LYS A 522 4.54 2.60 -49.14
CA LYS A 522 4.44 3.14 -47.80
C LYS A 522 3.33 4.18 -47.58
N ASP A 523 2.93 4.83 -48.64
CA ASP A 523 1.91 5.86 -48.74
C ASP A 523 0.51 5.33 -49.08
N MET A 524 0.34 4.01 -49.07
CA MET A 524 -0.94 3.36 -49.36
C MET A 524 -1.49 2.68 -48.09
N LEU A 525 -2.79 2.88 -47.85
CA LEU A 525 -3.51 2.24 -46.75
C LEU A 525 -4.47 1.16 -47.29
N MET A 526 -4.44 -0.03 -46.71
CA MET A 526 -5.35 -1.13 -47.05
C MET A 526 -6.34 -1.36 -45.94
N ILE A 527 -7.61 -1.30 -46.28
CA ILE A 527 -8.74 -1.43 -45.38
C ILE A 527 -9.61 -2.63 -45.85
N ARG A 528 -10.04 -3.48 -44.92
CA ARG A 528 -11.11 -4.45 -45.16
C ARG A 528 -12.44 -3.74 -45.02
N TYR A 529 -13.11 -3.50 -46.14
CA TYR A 529 -14.32 -2.69 -46.20
C TYR A 529 -15.58 -3.50 -45.88
N GLY A 530 -15.63 -4.77 -46.32
CA GLY A 530 -16.68 -5.71 -46.07
C GLY A 530 -16.16 -7.15 -45.90
N GLY A 531 -17.01 -8.16 -46.05
CA GLY A 531 -16.65 -9.58 -45.90
C GLY A 531 -15.47 -9.99 -46.80
N GLU A 532 -15.65 -9.81 -48.13
CA GLU A 532 -14.68 -10.10 -49.19
C GLU A 532 -14.22 -8.85 -49.94
N GLU A 533 -14.57 -7.67 -49.41
CA GLU A 533 -14.29 -6.39 -50.02
C GLU A 533 -13.13 -5.67 -49.31
N PHE A 534 -12.23 -5.10 -50.10
CA PHE A 534 -11.10 -4.33 -49.60
C PHE A 534 -11.06 -2.96 -50.33
N LEU A 535 -10.55 -1.97 -49.59
CA LEU A 535 -10.35 -0.63 -50.10
C LEU A 535 -8.87 -0.27 -49.92
N ILE A 536 -8.26 0.32 -50.95
CA ILE A 536 -6.91 0.88 -50.85
C ILE A 536 -7.00 2.38 -51.15
N LEU A 537 -6.48 3.18 -50.21
CA LEU A 537 -6.25 4.61 -50.36
C LEU A 537 -4.83 4.87 -50.85
N SER A 538 -4.66 5.79 -51.79
CA SER A 538 -3.36 6.18 -52.33
C SER A 538 -3.29 7.69 -52.60
N ILE A 539 -2.13 8.30 -52.39
CA ILE A 539 -1.87 9.70 -52.69
C ILE A 539 -1.61 9.95 -54.18
N CYS A 540 -1.62 8.90 -55.03
CA CYS A 540 -1.35 9.00 -56.47
C CYS A 540 -2.44 9.82 -57.18
N LYS A 541 -2.06 10.88 -57.88
CA LYS A 541 -2.95 11.73 -58.67
C LYS A 541 -2.98 11.39 -60.17
N ASP A 542 -2.25 10.34 -60.55
CA ASP A 542 -2.08 9.96 -61.96
C ASP A 542 -2.99 8.79 -62.31
N TYR A 543 -4.02 9.06 -63.09
CA TYR A 543 -4.99 8.09 -63.63
C TYR A 543 -4.31 6.87 -64.30
N LYS A 544 -3.29 7.12 -65.18
CA LYS A 544 -2.63 6.03 -65.91
C LYS A 544 -1.87 5.11 -64.99
N LYS A 545 -1.13 5.68 -64.00
CA LYS A 545 -0.37 4.93 -63.02
C LYS A 545 -1.30 4.11 -62.11
N SER A 546 -2.41 4.69 -61.67
CA SER A 546 -3.41 3.99 -60.82
C SER A 546 -3.99 2.80 -61.56
N LYS A 547 -4.35 2.96 -62.87
CA LYS A 547 -4.90 1.89 -63.69
C LYS A 547 -3.89 0.77 -63.96
N ILE A 548 -2.63 1.10 -64.20
CA ILE A 548 -1.52 0.13 -64.34
C ILE A 548 -1.36 -0.67 -63.03
N PHE A 549 -1.37 0.00 -61.91
CA PHE A 549 -1.25 -0.64 -60.60
C PHE A 549 -2.42 -1.58 -60.32
N GLY A 550 -3.69 -1.15 -60.54
CA GLY A 550 -4.86 -2.00 -60.37
C GLY A 550 -4.83 -3.27 -61.26
N ARG A 551 -4.44 -3.10 -62.56
CA ARG A 551 -4.26 -4.26 -63.45
C ARG A 551 -3.15 -5.20 -62.99
N LYS A 552 -2.09 -4.67 -62.40
CA LYS A 552 -0.99 -5.46 -61.81
C LYS A 552 -1.51 -6.27 -60.62
N LEU A 553 -2.33 -5.69 -59.75
CA LEU A 553 -2.92 -6.39 -58.59
C LEU A 553 -3.80 -7.56 -59.05
N CYS A 554 -4.70 -7.37 -60.06
CA CYS A 554 -5.53 -8.46 -60.59
C CYS A 554 -4.66 -9.63 -61.07
N ARG A 555 -3.60 -9.36 -61.85
CA ARG A 555 -2.70 -10.40 -62.38
C ARG A 555 -1.97 -11.14 -61.25
N ILE A 556 -1.50 -10.41 -60.25
CA ILE A 556 -0.73 -10.97 -59.15
C ILE A 556 -1.64 -11.91 -58.30
N VAL A 557 -2.81 -11.46 -57.89
CA VAL A 557 -3.74 -12.26 -57.12
C VAL A 557 -4.12 -13.53 -57.91
N LYS A 558 -4.49 -13.42 -59.18
CA LYS A 558 -4.76 -14.55 -60.03
C LYS A 558 -3.63 -15.57 -60.08
N LYS A 559 -2.39 -15.10 -60.28
CA LYS A 559 -1.21 -15.97 -60.37
C LYS A 559 -0.92 -16.71 -59.04
N PHE A 560 -0.97 -16.01 -57.93
CA PHE A 560 -0.63 -16.58 -56.64
C PHE A 560 -1.69 -17.55 -56.10
N LEU A 561 -2.95 -17.41 -56.50
CA LEU A 561 -4.05 -18.29 -56.13
C LEU A 561 -4.30 -19.37 -57.18
N ASN A 562 -3.35 -19.66 -58.03
CA ASN A 562 -3.39 -20.71 -59.05
C ASN A 562 -4.68 -20.71 -59.90
N ASN A 563 -5.18 -19.50 -60.23
CA ASN A 563 -6.44 -19.24 -60.95
C ASN A 563 -7.75 -19.68 -60.22
N ASN A 564 -7.68 -20.16 -58.98
CA ASN A 564 -8.86 -20.60 -58.23
C ASN A 564 -9.72 -19.43 -57.76
N LEU A 565 -9.12 -18.29 -57.47
CA LEU A 565 -9.79 -17.03 -57.14
C LEU A 565 -9.16 -15.85 -57.90
N THR A 566 -10.01 -14.91 -58.26
CA THR A 566 -9.61 -13.66 -58.87
C THR A 566 -10.22 -12.46 -58.12
N VAL A 567 -9.78 -11.27 -58.44
CA VAL A 567 -10.36 -10.03 -57.89
C VAL A 567 -10.76 -9.09 -59.02
N SER A 568 -11.91 -8.44 -58.82
CA SER A 568 -12.31 -7.28 -59.60
C SER A 568 -11.93 -5.98 -58.88
N ILE A 569 -11.49 -4.99 -59.60
CA ILE A 569 -11.05 -3.71 -59.01
C ILE A 569 -11.70 -2.54 -59.74
N GLY A 570 -12.38 -1.69 -59.00
CA GLY A 570 -12.81 -0.38 -59.44
C GLY A 570 -11.88 0.74 -58.93
N ILE A 571 -11.57 1.68 -59.72
CA ILE A 571 -10.68 2.78 -59.39
C ILE A 571 -11.35 4.12 -59.71
N ASP A 572 -11.15 5.08 -58.79
CA ASP A 572 -11.30 6.49 -59.17
C ASP A 572 -10.12 7.30 -58.67
N THR A 573 -9.76 8.34 -59.43
CA THR A 573 -8.64 9.23 -59.15
C THR A 573 -9.03 10.69 -59.35
N CYS A 574 -8.90 11.48 -58.33
CA CYS A 574 -9.12 12.93 -58.40
C CYS A 574 -7.84 13.71 -58.55
N LYS A 575 -7.86 14.71 -59.44
CA LYS A 575 -6.73 15.64 -59.58
C LYS A 575 -6.83 16.87 -58.70
N ASN A 576 -8.04 17.25 -58.27
CA ASN A 576 -8.31 18.43 -57.48
C ASN A 576 -8.47 18.07 -55.98
N SER A 577 -7.74 18.77 -55.14
CA SER A 577 -7.75 18.58 -53.68
C SER A 577 -9.06 19.01 -52.98
N SER A 578 -10.06 19.46 -53.75
CA SER A 578 -11.34 19.96 -53.23
C SER A 578 -12.51 18.93 -53.27
N ILE A 579 -12.27 17.72 -53.79
CA ILE A 579 -13.32 16.70 -53.90
C ILE A 579 -13.31 15.83 -52.63
N ASP A 580 -14.48 15.58 -52.06
CA ASP A 580 -14.64 14.69 -50.89
C ASP A 580 -14.20 13.26 -51.27
N ILE A 581 -13.32 12.68 -50.49
CA ILE A 581 -12.85 11.29 -50.67
C ILE A 581 -14.02 10.31 -50.73
N ARG A 582 -15.15 10.62 -50.08
CA ARG A 582 -16.38 9.82 -50.12
C ARG A 582 -16.93 9.70 -51.54
N GLU A 583 -16.91 10.78 -52.32
CA GLU A 583 -17.28 10.77 -53.72
C GLU A 583 -16.35 9.87 -54.54
N ILE A 584 -15.06 9.90 -54.26
CA ILE A 584 -14.08 9.04 -54.96
C ILE A 584 -14.33 7.55 -54.59
N ILE A 585 -14.70 7.25 -53.33
CA ILE A 585 -15.07 5.91 -52.92
C ILE A 585 -16.32 5.44 -53.71
N GLU A 586 -17.38 6.25 -53.79
CA GLU A 586 -18.59 5.91 -54.53
C GLU A 586 -18.32 5.69 -56.02
N ASN A 587 -17.49 6.52 -56.62
CA ASN A 587 -17.11 6.38 -58.04
C ASN A 587 -16.27 5.11 -58.28
N ALA A 588 -15.38 4.78 -57.35
CA ALA A 588 -14.61 3.53 -57.41
C ALA A 588 -15.53 2.31 -57.26
N ASP A 589 -16.56 2.38 -56.41
CA ASP A 589 -17.54 1.31 -56.29
C ASP A 589 -18.36 1.12 -57.58
N LYS A 590 -18.83 2.20 -58.22
CA LYS A 590 -19.47 2.14 -59.55
C LYS A 590 -18.55 1.49 -60.61
N ALA A 591 -17.26 1.79 -60.58
CA ALA A 591 -16.28 1.16 -61.45
C ALA A 591 -16.07 -0.33 -61.14
N LEU A 592 -16.09 -0.74 -59.88
CA LEU A 592 -16.03 -2.13 -59.45
C LEU A 592 -17.26 -2.91 -59.95
N TYR A 593 -18.43 -2.33 -59.77
CA TYR A 593 -19.67 -2.94 -60.28
C TYR A 593 -19.61 -3.19 -61.81
N LYS A 594 -19.13 -2.20 -62.56
CA LYS A 594 -18.96 -2.35 -64.02
C LYS A 594 -17.88 -3.39 -64.37
N ALA A 595 -16.82 -3.52 -63.58
CA ALA A 595 -15.80 -4.55 -63.76
C ALA A 595 -16.40 -5.96 -63.55
N LYS A 596 -17.24 -6.14 -62.55
CA LYS A 596 -17.98 -7.39 -62.30
C LYS A 596 -18.94 -7.75 -63.44
N GLN A 597 -19.70 -6.77 -63.98
CA GLN A 597 -20.61 -6.99 -65.12
C GLN A 597 -19.86 -7.33 -66.41
N SER A 598 -18.68 -6.73 -66.62
CA SER A 598 -17.91 -6.93 -67.84
C SER A 598 -17.11 -8.24 -67.89
N GLY A 599 -17.37 -9.17 -66.95
CA GLY A 599 -16.76 -10.52 -66.94
C GLY A 599 -15.69 -10.74 -65.88
N ARG A 600 -15.61 -9.90 -64.81
CA ARG A 600 -14.73 -10.04 -63.64
C ARG A 600 -13.24 -10.13 -63.96
N ASN A 601 -12.41 -10.41 -62.97
CA ASN A 601 -10.95 -10.56 -63.07
C ASN A 601 -10.29 -9.41 -63.85
N ARG A 602 -10.70 -8.19 -63.55
CA ARG A 602 -10.26 -6.99 -64.26
C ARG A 602 -10.30 -5.75 -63.38
N CYS A 603 -9.61 -4.76 -63.85
CA CYS A 603 -9.58 -3.44 -63.25
C CYS A 603 -10.16 -2.41 -64.22
N LEU A 604 -11.19 -1.67 -63.77
CA LEU A 604 -11.74 -0.53 -64.51
C LEU A 604 -11.59 0.74 -63.69
N HIS A 605 -11.40 1.83 -64.42
CA HIS A 605 -11.33 3.16 -63.83
C HIS A 605 -12.61 3.93 -64.16
N TYR A 606 -13.18 4.64 -63.20
CA TYR A 606 -14.44 5.38 -63.37
C TYR A 606 -14.37 6.36 -64.55
N HIS A 607 -13.25 6.95 -64.79
CA HIS A 607 -13.00 7.85 -65.92
C HIS A 607 -13.14 7.16 -67.30
N ASP A 608 -13.06 5.83 -67.40
CA ASP A 608 -13.17 5.11 -68.67
C ASP A 608 -14.62 5.07 -69.22
N PHE A 609 -15.63 5.39 -68.41
CA PHE A 609 -17.06 5.29 -68.75
C PHE A 609 -17.94 6.41 -68.15
N LYS A 610 -17.31 7.47 -67.55
CA LYS A 610 -18.01 8.63 -66.99
C LYS A 610 -18.91 9.37 -68.00
N ASN A 611 -18.64 9.23 -69.30
CA ASN A 611 -19.30 9.96 -70.38
C ASN A 611 -20.28 9.06 -71.21
N PHE A 612 -20.71 7.89 -70.67
CA PHE A 612 -21.71 7.03 -71.28
C PHE A 612 -22.98 6.96 -70.47
#